data_624c6db0b20fcf21e936596eabc86a7a
#
_entry.id   624c6db0b20fcf21e936596eabc86a7a
#
_cell.length_a   1.000
_cell.length_b   1.000
_cell.length_c   1.000
_cell.angle_alpha   90.00
_cell.angle_beta   90.00
_cell.angle_gamma   90.00
#
_symmetry.space_group_name_H-M   'P 1'
#
loop_
_entity.id
_entity.type
_entity.pdbx_description
1 polymer ?
#
loop_
_entity_poly.entity_id
_entity_poly.type
_entity_poly.pdbx_seq_one_letter_code
_entity_poly.pdbx_strand_id
1 'polypeptide(L)' 'MNYVYLLRCADGSLYCGWTTDLEARLAAHNSGRGAKCTRSRLPVELVYTEAYEDRHDALSREWHIKRMSHAEKERLIGSK' A
#
# COMPACT_ATOMS: atom_id res chain seq x y z
N MET A 1 -1.08 4.54 15.62
CA MET A 1 -0.18 3.63 14.88
C MET A 1 -0.07 4.09 13.43
N ASN A 2 1.09 3.90 12.82
CA ASN A 2 1.33 4.26 11.43
C ASN A 2 1.49 2.96 10.63
N TYR A 3 0.80 2.84 9.50
CA TYR A 3 0.81 1.63 8.69
C TYR A 3 1.38 1.90 7.32
N VAL A 4 2.28 1.02 6.87
CA VAL A 4 2.73 0.96 5.49
C VAL A 4 1.97 -0.21 4.86
N TYR A 5 1.43 -0.01 3.67
CA TYR A 5 0.57 -1.02 3.04
C TYR A 5 0.87 -1.17 1.56
N LEU A 6 0.53 -2.35 1.04
CA LEU A 6 0.53 -2.62 -0.39
C LEU A 6 -0.89 -2.98 -0.82
N LEU A 7 -1.32 -2.37 -1.91
CA LEU A 7 -2.60 -2.66 -2.55
C LEU A 7 -2.33 -3.33 -3.89
N ARG A 8 -3.08 -4.40 -4.18
CA ARG A 8 -3.09 -5.00 -5.51
C ARG A 8 -4.24 -4.41 -6.29
N CYS A 9 -3.93 -3.82 -7.43
CA CYS A 9 -4.94 -3.22 -8.30
C CYS A 9 -5.56 -4.25 -9.23
N ALA A 10 -6.66 -3.89 -9.89
CA ALA A 10 -7.39 -4.80 -10.79
C ALA A 10 -6.52 -5.32 -11.94
N ASP A 11 -5.52 -4.54 -12.38
CA ASP A 11 -4.60 -4.92 -13.46
C ASP A 11 -3.39 -5.74 -12.95
N GLY A 12 -3.36 -6.07 -11.66
CA GLY A 12 -2.24 -6.81 -11.06
C GLY A 12 -1.09 -5.94 -10.58
N SER A 13 -1.11 -4.65 -10.81
CA SER A 13 -0.07 -3.75 -10.33
C SER A 13 -0.17 -3.58 -8.81
N LEU A 14 0.94 -3.14 -8.19
CA LEU A 14 1.01 -2.95 -6.74
C LEU A 14 1.26 -1.48 -6.43
N TYR A 15 0.50 -0.95 -5.47
CA TYR A 15 0.63 0.42 -4.98
C TYR A 15 1.06 0.39 -3.51
N CYS A 16 2.09 1.16 -3.16
CA CYS A 16 2.56 1.31 -1.77
C CYS A 16 2.18 2.67 -1.23
N GLY A 17 1.66 2.69 0.00
CA GLY A 17 1.32 3.93 0.68
C GLY A 17 1.47 3.79 2.19
N TRP A 18 1.16 4.86 2.92
CA TRP A 18 1.10 4.81 4.38
C TRP A 18 -0.14 5.57 4.86
N THR A 19 -0.62 5.19 6.03
CA THR A 19 -1.79 5.84 6.63
C THR A 19 -1.84 5.55 8.13
N THR A 20 -2.61 6.34 8.85
CA THR A 20 -2.93 6.08 10.25
C THR A 20 -4.25 5.33 10.39
N ASP A 21 -5.00 5.17 9.31
CA ASP A 21 -6.30 4.47 9.31
C ASP A 21 -6.46 3.66 8.02
N LEU A 22 -6.15 2.36 8.10
CA LEU A 22 -6.19 1.47 6.94
C LEU A 22 -7.59 1.33 6.35
N GLU A 23 -8.63 1.21 7.18
CA GLU A 23 -10.00 1.04 6.69
C GLU A 23 -10.47 2.26 5.90
N ALA A 24 -10.25 3.45 6.46
CA ALA A 24 -10.64 4.69 5.79
C ALA A 24 -9.86 4.88 4.48
N ARG A 25 -8.56 4.56 4.50
CA ARG A 25 -7.73 4.71 3.31
C ARG A 25 -8.12 3.74 2.21
N LEU A 26 -8.39 2.48 2.55
CA LEU A 26 -8.83 1.48 1.60
C LEU A 26 -10.18 1.87 0.98
N ALA A 27 -11.11 2.34 1.81
CA ALA A 27 -12.41 2.83 1.34
C ALA A 27 -12.24 4.03 0.39
N ALA A 28 -11.31 4.95 0.71
CA ALA A 28 -11.03 6.10 -0.15
C ALA A 28 -10.49 5.65 -1.52
N HIS A 29 -9.57 4.69 -1.54
CA HIS A 29 -9.05 4.14 -2.81
C HIS A 29 -10.16 3.53 -3.64
N ASN A 30 -10.99 2.67 -3.04
CA ASN A 30 -12.07 1.98 -3.77
C ASN A 30 -13.21 2.90 -4.20
N SER A 31 -13.36 4.06 -3.57
CA SER A 31 -14.35 5.06 -3.98
C SER A 31 -13.83 6.00 -5.07
N GLY A 32 -12.58 5.80 -5.52
CA GLY A 32 -11.95 6.65 -6.53
C GLY A 32 -11.34 7.93 -6.00
N ARG A 33 -11.27 8.08 -4.66
CA ARG A 33 -10.71 9.28 -4.02
C ARG A 33 -9.31 9.06 -3.46
N GLY A 34 -8.70 7.90 -3.75
CA GLY A 34 -7.34 7.61 -3.33
C GLY A 34 -6.31 8.20 -4.26
N ALA A 35 -5.15 7.52 -4.38
CA ALA A 35 -4.07 7.99 -5.23
C ALA A 35 -4.49 7.99 -6.70
N LYS A 36 -3.93 8.92 -7.46
CA LYS A 36 -4.23 9.05 -8.88
C LYS A 36 -3.95 7.76 -9.64
N CYS A 37 -2.87 7.07 -9.31
CA CYS A 37 -2.48 5.83 -10.00
C CYS A 37 -3.40 4.66 -9.69
N THR A 38 -4.18 4.69 -8.61
CA THR A 38 -5.14 3.62 -8.28
C THR A 38 -6.53 3.88 -8.83
N ARG A 39 -6.89 5.15 -9.10
CA ARG A 39 -8.25 5.51 -9.53
C ARG A 39 -8.71 4.82 -10.81
N SER A 40 -7.80 4.57 -11.74
CA SER A 40 -8.13 3.93 -13.01
C SER A 40 -7.99 2.41 -12.96
N ARG A 41 -7.63 1.83 -11.81
CA ARG A 41 -7.31 0.41 -11.65
C ARG A 41 -8.10 -0.24 -10.53
N LEU A 42 -9.30 0.28 -10.28
CA LEU A 42 -10.19 -0.25 -9.24
C LEU A 42 -10.84 -1.55 -9.72
N PRO A 43 -11.22 -2.45 -8.80
CA PRO A 43 -11.05 -2.34 -7.36
C PRO A 43 -9.62 -2.65 -6.93
N VAL A 44 -9.24 -2.17 -5.73
CA VAL A 44 -7.96 -2.49 -5.13
C VAL A 44 -8.17 -3.39 -3.91
N GLU A 45 -7.18 -4.22 -3.63
CA GLU A 45 -7.22 -5.16 -2.51
C GLU A 45 -6.01 -4.96 -1.62
N LEU A 46 -6.22 -4.94 -0.30
CA LEU A 46 -5.13 -4.84 0.66
C LEU A 46 -4.46 -6.20 0.78
N VAL A 47 -3.17 -6.29 0.41
CA VAL A 47 -2.44 -7.57 0.37
C VAL A 47 -1.28 -7.65 1.35
N TYR A 48 -0.85 -6.52 1.94
CA TYR A 48 0.29 -6.50 2.85
C TYR A 48 0.24 -5.26 3.74
N THR A 49 0.59 -5.40 5.02
CA THR A 49 0.70 -4.29 5.96
C THR A 49 1.87 -4.46 6.90
N GLU A 50 2.45 -3.32 7.31
CA GLU A 50 3.42 -3.25 8.42
C GLU A 50 2.97 -2.11 9.33
N ALA A 51 3.15 -2.27 10.64
CA ALA A 51 2.75 -1.26 11.63
C ALA A 51 3.98 -0.69 12.33
N TYR A 52 3.99 0.61 12.53
CA TYR A 52 5.08 1.33 13.19
C TYR A 52 4.50 2.35 14.18
N GLU A 53 5.10 2.46 15.36
CA GLU A 53 4.71 3.48 16.32
C GLU A 53 5.16 4.86 15.86
N ASP A 54 6.36 4.95 15.27
CA ASP A 54 6.95 6.20 14.81
C ASP A 54 6.63 6.44 13.34
N ARG A 55 6.06 7.61 13.07
CA ARG A 55 5.74 8.02 11.70
C ARG A 55 6.98 8.06 10.80
N HIS A 56 8.11 8.49 11.35
CA HIS A 56 9.36 8.56 10.58
C HIS A 56 9.77 7.17 10.09
N ASP A 57 9.66 6.15 10.95
CA ASP A 57 9.99 4.78 10.57
C ASP A 57 9.06 4.27 9.48
N ALA A 58 7.77 4.58 9.58
CA ALA A 58 6.80 4.20 8.57
C ALA A 58 7.11 4.84 7.21
N LEU A 59 7.42 6.13 7.20
CA LEU A 59 7.74 6.85 5.97
C LEU A 59 9.03 6.35 5.34
N SER A 60 10.04 6.02 6.16
CA SER A 60 11.28 5.44 5.68
C SER A 60 11.03 4.09 5.01
N ARG A 61 10.20 3.24 5.62
CA ARG A 61 9.86 1.93 5.05
C ARG A 61 9.07 2.06 3.76
N GLU A 62 8.10 2.99 3.71
CA GLU A 62 7.35 3.25 2.49
C GLU A 62 8.28 3.62 1.35
N TRP A 63 9.25 4.48 1.61
CA TRP A 63 10.24 4.90 0.61
C TRP A 63 11.01 3.70 0.07
N HIS A 64 11.47 2.80 0.95
CA HIS A 64 12.20 1.61 0.55
C HIS A 64 11.34 0.66 -0.28
N ILE A 65 10.09 0.42 0.13
CA ILE A 65 9.19 -0.48 -0.58
C ILE A 65 8.84 0.08 -1.96
N LYS A 66 8.64 1.39 -2.07
CA LYS A 66 8.34 2.02 -3.37
C LYS A 66 9.45 1.83 -4.39
N ARG A 67 10.69 1.65 -3.94
CA ARG A 67 11.83 1.43 -4.81
C ARG A 67 12.03 -0.03 -5.20
N MET A 68 11.28 -0.95 -4.62
CA MET A 68 11.35 -2.36 -4.95
C MET A 68 10.76 -2.63 -6.33
N SER A 69 11.28 -3.65 -7.03
CA SER A 69 10.67 -4.14 -8.26
C SER A 69 9.34 -4.83 -7.94
N HIS A 70 8.52 -5.06 -8.97
CA HIS A 70 7.26 -5.80 -8.80
C HIS A 70 7.52 -7.18 -8.19
N ALA A 71 8.55 -7.88 -8.67
CA ALA A 71 8.91 -9.21 -8.16
C ALA A 71 9.31 -9.18 -6.68
N GLU A 72 10.05 -8.14 -6.27
CA GLU A 72 10.45 -7.99 -4.88
C GLU A 72 9.24 -7.72 -3.97
N LYS A 73 8.31 -6.91 -4.41
CA LYS A 73 7.07 -6.64 -3.68
C LYS A 73 6.22 -7.90 -3.54
N GLU A 74 6.13 -8.72 -4.59
CA GLU A 74 5.40 -9.98 -4.55
C GLU A 74 6.05 -10.95 -3.55
N ARG A 75 7.38 -11.00 -3.49
CA ARG A 75 8.07 -11.82 -2.50
C ARG A 75 7.81 -11.35 -1.07
N LEU A 76 7.76 -10.04 -0.87
CA LEU A 76 7.46 -9.45 0.44
C LEU A 76 6.05 -9.86 0.89
N ILE A 77 5.08 -9.82 0.01
CA ILE A 77 3.70 -10.25 0.27
C ILE A 77 3.68 -11.74 0.63
N GLY A 78 4.40 -12.56 -0.11
CA GLY A 78 4.42 -14.00 0.10
C GLY A 78 5.18 -14.46 1.34
N SER A 79 6.04 -13.62 1.91
CA SER A 79 6.81 -13.96 3.10
C SER A 79 6.03 -13.78 4.41
N LYS A 80 4.84 -13.24 4.34
CA LYS A 80 4.03 -12.90 5.51
C LYS A 80 3.21 -14.07 6.06
#